data_947ecbb84b14c8e78c9d91e6be4b4970
#
_entry.id   947ecbb84b14c8e78c9d91e6be4b4970
#
_cell.length_a   1.000
_cell.length_b   1.000
_cell.length_c   1.000
_cell.angle_alpha   90.00
_cell.angle_beta   90.00
_cell.angle_gamma   90.00
#
_symmetry.space_group_name_H-M   'P 1'
#
loop_
_entity.id
_entity.type
_entity.pdbx_description
1 polymer ?
#
loop_
_entity_poly.entity_id
_entity_poly.type
_entity_poly.pdbx_seq_one_letter_code
_entity_poly.pdbx_strand_id
1 'polypeptide(L)'
;MLPAYIRIHDKIKEDVDDGTWKIGQRLPSERDLCETFDVSRMTVRQAITLLVDEGILERKPGSGTFVASSRVKEKMRGTTSFTEIVKSQGKKPSSELISYKRVHPNEFEIKNLGVLPQSYVIRMERVRFADDLPVAYEIASIPEKIIRGFKKSEITEHFFKTLTDNGYEIGKSQQTISASLANSSLAKHLKVKIGDALLSLTQISFLQDGQAFEYVRSYYVGDRFEFYLENN
;
A
#
# COMPACT_ATOMS: atom_id res chain seq x y z
N MET A 1 -1.80 -32.70 -23.44
CA MET A 1 -2.97 -31.78 -23.34
C MET A 1 -3.03 -31.29 -21.90
N LEU A 2 -3.11 -29.98 -21.67
CA LEU A 2 -3.19 -29.43 -20.30
C LEU A 2 -4.49 -29.91 -19.61
N PRO A 3 -4.44 -30.19 -18.30
CA PRO A 3 -5.64 -30.50 -17.52
C PRO A 3 -6.72 -29.42 -17.67
N ALA A 4 -8.00 -29.83 -17.66
CA ALA A 4 -9.10 -28.89 -17.88
C ALA A 4 -9.15 -27.75 -16.85
N TYR A 5 -8.83 -28.02 -15.59
CA TYR A 5 -8.80 -26.98 -14.55
C TYR A 5 -7.69 -25.95 -14.78
N ILE A 6 -6.54 -26.32 -15.37
CA ILE A 6 -5.48 -25.36 -15.74
C ILE A 6 -5.93 -24.45 -16.88
N ARG A 7 -6.62 -24.99 -17.89
CA ARG A 7 -7.16 -24.16 -18.99
C ARG A 7 -8.17 -23.14 -18.50
N ILE A 8 -9.03 -23.52 -17.55
CA ILE A 8 -10.00 -22.59 -16.92
C ILE A 8 -9.29 -21.54 -16.09
N HIS A 9 -8.30 -21.96 -15.29
CA HIS A 9 -7.46 -21.08 -14.51
C HIS A 9 -6.80 -20.02 -15.41
N ASP A 10 -6.08 -20.45 -16.45
CA ASP A 10 -5.36 -19.55 -17.35
C ASP A 10 -6.32 -18.60 -18.10
N LYS A 11 -7.49 -19.08 -18.51
CA LYS A 11 -8.49 -18.25 -19.18
C LYS A 11 -9.07 -17.17 -18.25
N ILE A 12 -9.44 -17.52 -17.03
CA ILE A 12 -9.95 -16.55 -16.06
C ILE A 12 -8.86 -15.54 -15.69
N LYS A 13 -7.63 -15.98 -15.52
CA LYS A 13 -6.49 -15.11 -15.23
C LYS A 13 -6.24 -14.12 -16.37
N GLU A 14 -6.22 -14.57 -17.61
CA GLU A 14 -6.12 -13.72 -18.79
C GLU A 14 -7.25 -12.67 -18.83
N ASP A 15 -8.51 -13.08 -18.59
CA ASP A 15 -9.68 -12.19 -18.59
C ASP A 15 -9.64 -11.16 -17.44
N VAL A 16 -8.95 -11.47 -16.33
CA VAL A 16 -8.67 -10.50 -15.26
C VAL A 16 -7.55 -9.55 -15.66
N ASP A 17 -6.47 -10.06 -16.24
CA ASP A 17 -5.30 -9.28 -16.61
C ASP A 17 -5.58 -8.29 -17.76
N ASP A 18 -6.45 -8.67 -18.71
CA ASP A 18 -6.88 -7.81 -19.82
C ASP A 18 -8.04 -6.86 -19.45
N GLY A 19 -8.61 -7.01 -18.24
CA GLY A 19 -9.68 -6.16 -17.72
C GLY A 19 -11.10 -6.57 -18.17
N THR A 20 -11.28 -7.71 -18.83
CA THR A 20 -12.60 -8.31 -19.13
C THR A 20 -13.36 -8.53 -17.82
N TRP A 21 -12.70 -9.06 -16.80
CA TRP A 21 -13.19 -9.11 -15.42
C TRP A 21 -12.57 -7.98 -14.59
N LYS A 22 -13.42 -7.07 -14.13
CA LYS A 22 -12.96 -5.92 -13.34
C LYS A 22 -12.74 -6.31 -11.87
N ILE A 23 -11.76 -5.68 -11.22
CA ILE A 23 -11.53 -5.81 -9.78
C ILE A 23 -12.84 -5.58 -9.01
N GLY A 24 -13.14 -6.48 -8.07
CA GLY A 24 -14.38 -6.48 -7.30
C GLY A 24 -15.62 -7.01 -8.04
N GLN A 25 -15.48 -7.35 -9.31
CA GLN A 25 -16.59 -7.92 -10.08
C GLN A 25 -16.84 -9.36 -9.61
N ARG A 26 -18.13 -9.70 -9.48
CA ARG A 26 -18.57 -11.05 -9.16
C ARG A 26 -18.43 -11.95 -10.38
N LEU A 27 -17.78 -13.10 -10.23
CA LEU A 27 -17.78 -14.15 -11.24
C LEU A 27 -19.15 -14.83 -11.35
N PRO A 28 -19.46 -15.43 -12.51
CA PRO A 28 -20.61 -16.34 -12.63
C PRO A 28 -20.55 -17.44 -11.57
N SER A 29 -21.68 -18.04 -11.26
CA SER A 29 -21.71 -19.13 -10.29
C SER A 29 -20.88 -20.34 -10.79
N GLU A 30 -20.45 -21.21 -9.86
CA GLU A 30 -19.77 -22.47 -10.26
C GLU A 30 -20.59 -23.28 -11.26
N ARG A 31 -21.94 -23.22 -11.18
CA ARG A 31 -22.83 -23.87 -12.12
C ARG A 31 -22.74 -23.26 -13.51
N ASP A 32 -22.82 -21.93 -13.62
CA ASP A 32 -22.77 -21.25 -14.91
C ASP A 32 -21.40 -21.45 -15.57
N LEU A 33 -20.31 -21.47 -14.77
CA LEU A 33 -18.97 -21.78 -15.25
C LEU A 33 -18.85 -23.24 -15.75
N CYS A 34 -19.54 -24.22 -15.11
CA CYS A 34 -19.60 -25.59 -15.61
C CYS A 34 -20.22 -25.64 -17.00
N GLU A 35 -21.33 -24.92 -17.20
CA GLU A 35 -22.01 -24.84 -18.48
C GLU A 35 -21.15 -24.13 -19.55
N THR A 36 -20.46 -23.02 -19.16
CA THR A 36 -19.61 -22.24 -20.08
C THR A 36 -18.39 -23.03 -20.56
N PHE A 37 -17.75 -23.79 -19.68
CA PHE A 37 -16.52 -24.52 -19.98
C PHE A 37 -16.74 -25.99 -20.32
N ASP A 38 -17.99 -26.48 -20.27
CA ASP A 38 -18.36 -27.89 -20.47
C ASP A 38 -17.53 -28.88 -19.65
N VAL A 39 -17.52 -28.64 -18.32
CA VAL A 39 -16.70 -29.42 -17.36
C VAL A 39 -17.49 -29.73 -16.07
N SER A 40 -16.93 -30.66 -15.30
CA SER A 40 -17.50 -31.00 -14.00
C SER A 40 -17.33 -29.85 -12.98
N ARG A 41 -18.27 -29.84 -11.99
CA ARG A 41 -18.18 -28.86 -10.88
C ARG A 41 -16.87 -28.96 -10.07
N MET A 42 -16.34 -30.17 -9.93
CA MET A 42 -15.06 -30.37 -9.25
C MET A 42 -13.90 -29.70 -10.00
N THR A 43 -13.90 -29.75 -11.34
CA THR A 43 -12.90 -29.13 -12.20
C THR A 43 -12.94 -27.61 -12.08
N VAL A 44 -14.14 -26.99 -12.12
CA VAL A 44 -14.32 -25.54 -11.91
C VAL A 44 -13.86 -25.14 -10.51
N ARG A 45 -14.28 -25.89 -9.48
CA ARG A 45 -13.90 -25.59 -8.09
C ARG A 45 -12.38 -25.65 -7.88
N GLN A 46 -11.69 -26.60 -8.52
CA GLN A 46 -10.25 -26.71 -8.46
C GLN A 46 -9.57 -25.49 -9.10
N ALA A 47 -10.03 -25.04 -10.28
CA ALA A 47 -9.51 -23.85 -10.94
C ALA A 47 -9.73 -22.59 -10.09
N ILE A 48 -10.95 -22.40 -9.55
CA ILE A 48 -11.27 -21.27 -8.66
C ILE A 48 -10.41 -21.30 -7.39
N THR A 49 -10.17 -22.49 -6.81
CA THR A 49 -9.35 -22.60 -5.61
C THR A 49 -7.92 -22.16 -5.88
N LEU A 50 -7.31 -22.58 -6.99
CA LEU A 50 -5.99 -22.11 -7.38
C LEU A 50 -5.94 -20.58 -7.56
N LEU A 51 -6.95 -20.01 -8.26
CA LEU A 51 -7.02 -18.55 -8.44
C LEU A 51 -7.22 -17.80 -7.12
N VAL A 52 -7.89 -18.39 -6.14
CA VAL A 52 -8.03 -17.84 -4.78
C VAL A 52 -6.71 -17.95 -4.02
N ASP A 53 -6.01 -19.08 -4.12
CA ASP A 53 -4.70 -19.30 -3.50
C ASP A 53 -3.62 -18.37 -4.10
N GLU A 54 -3.74 -18.03 -5.39
CA GLU A 54 -2.91 -17.02 -6.07
C GLU A 54 -3.33 -15.57 -5.76
N GLY A 55 -4.43 -15.36 -5.03
CA GLY A 55 -4.94 -14.02 -4.72
C GLY A 55 -5.57 -13.27 -5.91
N ILE A 56 -5.85 -13.96 -7.02
CA ILE A 56 -6.52 -13.40 -8.20
C ILE A 56 -8.04 -13.31 -7.96
N LEU A 57 -8.59 -14.27 -7.23
CA LEU A 57 -9.98 -14.30 -6.81
C LEU A 57 -10.11 -14.30 -5.29
N GLU A 58 -11.25 -13.83 -4.78
CA GLU A 58 -11.63 -13.92 -3.37
C GLU A 58 -13.02 -14.57 -3.22
N ARG A 59 -13.18 -15.43 -2.20
CA ARG A 59 -14.49 -15.98 -1.83
C ARG A 59 -15.10 -15.16 -0.70
N LYS A 60 -16.34 -14.67 -0.92
CA LYS A 60 -17.14 -14.04 0.13
C LYS A 60 -18.25 -15.00 0.56
N PRO A 61 -18.20 -15.52 1.80
CA PRO A 61 -19.22 -16.47 2.27
C PRO A 61 -20.64 -15.95 2.01
N GLY A 62 -21.49 -16.78 1.40
CA GLY A 62 -22.87 -16.43 1.05
C GLY A 62 -23.04 -15.47 -0.13
N SER A 63 -21.98 -14.82 -0.61
CA SER A 63 -22.07 -13.80 -1.68
C SER A 63 -21.49 -14.27 -3.01
N GLY A 64 -20.57 -15.23 -3.02
CA GLY A 64 -19.96 -15.79 -4.23
C GLY A 64 -18.45 -15.58 -4.33
N THR A 65 -17.93 -15.74 -5.56
CA THR A 65 -16.51 -15.52 -5.90
C THR A 65 -16.38 -14.21 -6.68
N PHE A 66 -15.38 -13.42 -6.33
CA PHE A 66 -15.14 -12.09 -6.91
C PHE A 66 -13.69 -12.01 -7.40
N VAL A 67 -13.43 -11.15 -8.37
CA VAL A 67 -12.06 -10.76 -8.70
C VAL A 67 -11.47 -10.07 -7.48
N ALA A 68 -10.38 -10.62 -6.96
CA ALA A 68 -9.76 -10.09 -5.77
C ALA A 68 -9.21 -8.68 -6.04
N SER A 69 -9.35 -7.82 -5.06
CA SER A 69 -8.64 -6.55 -5.06
C SER A 69 -7.18 -6.87 -4.73
N SER A 70 -6.29 -6.73 -5.70
CA SER A 70 -4.85 -6.74 -5.43
C SER A 70 -4.40 -5.53 -4.63
N ARG A 71 -5.32 -4.59 -4.34
CA ARG A 71 -5.05 -3.37 -3.59
C ARG A 71 -4.63 -3.70 -2.17
N VAL A 72 -3.61 -3.03 -1.73
CA VAL A 72 -3.29 -2.95 -0.31
C VAL A 72 -4.37 -2.10 0.36
N LYS A 73 -4.96 -2.58 1.44
CA LYS A 73 -6.02 -1.87 2.18
C LYS A 73 -5.47 -1.31 3.48
N GLU A 74 -5.64 -0.02 3.69
CA GLU A 74 -5.30 0.61 4.96
C GLU A 74 -6.57 1.01 5.71
N LYS A 75 -6.74 0.45 6.92
CA LYS A 75 -7.77 0.91 7.83
C LYS A 75 -7.32 2.21 8.48
N MET A 76 -8.08 3.28 8.27
CA MET A 76 -7.79 4.60 8.83
C MET A 76 -8.11 4.62 10.33
N ARG A 77 -7.27 3.92 11.11
CA ARG A 77 -7.41 3.84 12.57
C ARG A 77 -6.03 3.75 13.22
N GLY A 78 -5.69 4.77 14.00
CA GLY A 78 -4.41 4.82 14.71
C GLY A 78 -3.22 5.13 13.80
N THR A 79 -2.02 4.84 14.29
CA THR A 79 -0.76 5.08 13.58
C THR A 79 -0.11 3.73 13.28
N THR A 80 -0.28 3.22 12.07
CA THR A 80 0.26 1.93 11.62
C THR A 80 1.32 2.17 10.57
N SER A 81 2.42 1.41 10.61
CA SER A 81 3.45 1.53 9.59
C SER A 81 3.05 0.84 8.29
N PHE A 82 3.50 1.37 7.13
CA PHE A 82 3.29 0.74 5.83
C PHE A 82 3.71 -0.75 5.83
N THR A 83 4.82 -1.06 6.49
CA THR A 83 5.33 -2.44 6.59
C THR A 83 4.34 -3.37 7.30
N GLU A 84 3.71 -2.91 8.37
CA GLU A 84 2.68 -3.69 9.09
C GLU A 84 1.41 -3.85 8.27
N ILE A 85 0.96 -2.77 7.60
CA ILE A 85 -0.22 -2.80 6.73
C ILE A 85 -0.06 -3.85 5.63
N VAL A 86 1.07 -3.87 4.93
CA VAL A 86 1.33 -4.81 3.84
C VAL A 86 1.48 -6.24 4.37
N LYS A 87 2.22 -6.44 5.47
CA LYS A 87 2.41 -7.77 6.09
C LYS A 87 1.11 -8.38 6.60
N SER A 88 0.22 -7.57 7.19
CA SER A 88 -1.07 -8.05 7.71
C SER A 88 -1.98 -8.65 6.63
N GLN A 89 -1.69 -8.36 5.37
CA GLN A 89 -2.44 -8.85 4.21
C GLN A 89 -1.68 -9.96 3.45
N GLY A 90 -0.67 -10.57 4.09
CA GLY A 90 0.10 -11.67 3.51
C GLY A 90 1.08 -11.27 2.41
N LYS A 91 1.24 -9.96 2.14
CA LYS A 91 2.14 -9.44 1.11
C LYS A 91 3.52 -9.12 1.69
N LYS A 92 4.52 -9.10 0.82
CA LYS A 92 5.91 -8.77 1.18
C LYS A 92 6.17 -7.27 0.98
N PRO A 93 6.36 -6.48 2.06
CA PRO A 93 6.73 -5.09 1.92
C PRO A 93 8.20 -4.94 1.55
N SER A 94 8.50 -4.00 0.66
CA SER A 94 9.87 -3.56 0.40
C SER A 94 9.91 -2.06 0.07
N SER A 95 11.11 -1.48 0.02
CA SER A 95 11.28 -0.07 -0.31
C SER A 95 12.55 0.15 -1.10
N GLU A 96 12.46 0.99 -2.12
CA GLU A 96 13.61 1.55 -2.83
C GLU A 96 13.88 2.96 -2.35
N LEU A 97 15.05 3.20 -1.77
CA LEU A 97 15.46 4.51 -1.29
C LEU A 97 15.94 5.37 -2.47
N ILE A 98 15.21 6.43 -2.77
CA ILE A 98 15.54 7.37 -3.85
C ILE A 98 16.46 8.50 -3.35
N SER A 99 16.18 9.03 -2.17
CA SER A 99 16.94 10.14 -1.60
C SER A 99 16.97 10.07 -0.07
N TYR A 100 18.08 10.47 0.53
CA TYR A 100 18.23 10.63 1.97
C TYR A 100 19.15 11.81 2.24
N LYS A 101 18.60 12.93 2.70
CA LYS A 101 19.34 14.18 2.83
C LYS A 101 19.09 14.83 4.18
N ARG A 102 20.16 15.33 4.79
CA ARG A 102 20.11 16.25 5.92
C ARG A 102 19.97 17.68 5.38
N VAL A 103 18.86 18.33 5.66
CA VAL A 103 18.53 19.65 5.11
C VAL A 103 17.87 20.55 6.16
N HIS A 104 17.86 21.86 5.91
CA HIS A 104 17.00 22.77 6.67
C HIS A 104 15.53 22.54 6.31
N PRO A 105 14.61 22.64 7.29
CA PRO A 105 13.20 22.43 7.06
C PRO A 105 12.62 23.57 6.21
N ASN A 106 11.70 23.24 5.31
CA ASN A 106 10.88 24.20 4.61
C ASN A 106 9.70 24.67 5.48
N GLU A 107 8.94 25.66 5.00
CA GLU A 107 7.80 26.24 5.75
C GLU A 107 6.76 25.20 6.19
N PHE A 108 6.45 24.21 5.34
CA PHE A 108 5.51 23.14 5.69
C PHE A 108 6.06 22.23 6.79
N GLU A 109 7.35 21.91 6.73
CA GLU A 109 8.02 21.08 7.74
C GLU A 109 8.14 21.84 9.07
N ILE A 110 8.47 23.15 9.04
CA ILE A 110 8.49 24.01 10.22
C ILE A 110 7.11 24.01 10.91
N LYS A 111 6.05 24.25 10.13
CA LYS A 111 4.68 24.31 10.63
C LYS A 111 4.21 22.99 11.23
N ASN A 112 4.45 21.88 10.52
CA ASN A 112 3.89 20.57 10.86
C ASN A 112 4.72 19.80 11.89
N LEU A 113 6.03 20.02 11.94
CA LEU A 113 6.93 19.37 12.90
C LEU A 113 7.23 20.23 14.15
N GLY A 114 6.83 21.50 14.15
CA GLY A 114 7.15 22.42 15.23
C GLY A 114 8.65 22.65 15.45
N VAL A 115 9.42 22.60 14.36
CA VAL A 115 10.89 22.77 14.40
C VAL A 115 11.29 24.20 14.06
N LEU A 116 12.47 24.62 14.51
CA LEU A 116 13.00 25.95 14.18
C LEU A 116 13.58 25.99 12.77
N PRO A 117 13.55 27.14 12.07
CA PRO A 117 14.10 27.28 10.72
C PRO A 117 15.58 26.88 10.61
N GLN A 118 16.38 27.13 11.65
CA GLN A 118 17.80 26.82 11.72
C GLN A 118 18.11 25.37 12.12
N SER A 119 17.09 24.58 12.46
CA SER A 119 17.27 23.16 12.78
C SER A 119 17.49 22.32 11.52
N TYR A 120 17.68 21.02 11.70
CA TYR A 120 17.82 20.09 10.60
C TYR A 120 16.73 19.02 10.66
N VAL A 121 16.31 18.60 9.48
CA VAL A 121 15.48 17.42 9.26
C VAL A 121 16.22 16.47 8.33
N ILE A 122 15.96 15.18 8.51
CA ILE A 122 16.27 14.19 7.48
C ILE A 122 15.05 14.10 6.57
N ARG A 123 15.24 14.48 5.31
CA ARG A 123 14.24 14.29 4.26
C ARG A 123 14.61 13.06 3.46
N MET A 124 13.72 12.10 3.45
CA MET A 124 13.86 10.80 2.82
C MET A 124 12.78 10.64 1.76
N GLU A 125 13.17 10.18 0.57
CA GLU A 125 12.26 9.85 -0.51
C GLU A 125 12.42 8.37 -0.85
N ARG A 126 11.31 7.64 -0.97
CA ARG A 126 11.33 6.21 -1.27
C ARG A 126 10.10 5.75 -2.04
N VAL A 127 10.27 4.74 -2.88
CA VAL A 127 9.17 3.99 -3.46
C VAL A 127 8.85 2.83 -2.55
N ARG A 128 7.57 2.63 -2.26
CA ARG A 128 7.08 1.56 -1.40
C ARG A 128 6.43 0.49 -2.26
N PHE A 129 6.77 -0.76 -2.00
CA PHE A 129 6.29 -1.91 -2.76
C PHE A 129 5.49 -2.85 -1.87
N ALA A 130 4.45 -3.44 -2.46
CA ALA A 130 3.78 -4.62 -1.94
C ALA A 130 4.06 -5.74 -2.96
N ASP A 131 4.73 -6.79 -2.52
CA ASP A 131 5.41 -7.75 -3.38
C ASP A 131 6.40 -7.00 -4.30
N ASP A 132 6.37 -7.18 -5.61
CA ASP A 132 7.24 -6.46 -6.55
C ASP A 132 6.54 -5.25 -7.22
N LEU A 133 5.30 -4.93 -6.78
CA LEU A 133 4.51 -3.85 -7.35
C LEU A 133 4.72 -2.54 -6.59
N PRO A 134 5.14 -1.43 -7.24
CA PRO A 134 5.22 -0.13 -6.60
C PRO A 134 3.82 0.39 -6.28
N VAL A 135 3.53 0.65 -5.01
CA VAL A 135 2.20 1.09 -4.55
C VAL A 135 2.16 2.53 -4.10
N ALA A 136 3.29 3.07 -3.61
CA ALA A 136 3.34 4.47 -3.18
C ALA A 136 4.74 5.09 -3.39
N TYR A 137 4.75 6.40 -3.62
CA TYR A 137 5.94 7.26 -3.51
C TYR A 137 5.79 8.10 -2.24
N GLU A 138 6.78 8.05 -1.37
CA GLU A 138 6.74 8.66 -0.05
C GLU A 138 7.87 9.66 0.14
N ILE A 139 7.56 10.82 0.72
CA ILE A 139 8.50 11.84 1.15
C ILE A 139 8.31 12.01 2.66
N ALA A 140 9.22 11.49 3.44
CA ALA A 140 9.19 11.59 4.90
C ALA A 140 10.23 12.60 5.38
N SER A 141 9.84 13.45 6.33
CA SER A 141 10.71 14.44 6.97
C SER A 141 10.69 14.22 8.48
N ILE A 142 11.86 13.97 9.04
CA ILE A 142 12.04 13.59 10.44
C ILE A 142 13.00 14.60 11.10
N PRO A 143 12.63 15.23 12.24
CA PRO A 143 13.54 16.09 12.97
C PRO A 143 14.82 15.35 13.37
N GLU A 144 15.99 15.88 13.07
CA GLU A 144 17.27 15.24 13.36
C GLU A 144 17.40 14.86 14.85
N LYS A 145 16.85 15.67 15.74
CA LYS A 145 16.88 15.41 17.20
C LYS A 145 16.26 14.09 17.60
N ILE A 146 15.25 13.61 16.85
CA ILE A 146 14.53 12.35 17.13
C ILE A 146 15.41 11.13 16.78
N ILE A 147 16.21 11.23 15.75
CA ILE A 147 16.96 10.10 15.18
C ILE A 147 18.45 10.15 15.50
N ARG A 148 18.84 11.02 16.45
CA ARG A 148 20.24 11.14 16.86
C ARG A 148 20.73 9.81 17.44
N GLY A 149 21.78 9.26 16.81
CA GLY A 149 22.37 7.97 17.20
C GLY A 149 21.81 6.75 16.48
N PHE A 150 20.73 6.92 15.68
CA PHE A 150 20.19 5.80 14.88
C PHE A 150 21.00 5.62 13.60
N LYS A 151 21.14 4.37 13.18
CA LYS A 151 21.74 4.04 11.88
C LYS A 151 20.76 4.36 10.75
N LYS A 152 21.29 4.68 9.58
CA LYS A 152 20.48 4.98 8.40
C LYS A 152 19.51 3.83 8.06
N SER A 153 19.96 2.57 8.13
CA SER A 153 19.10 1.39 7.88
C SER A 153 17.92 1.29 8.86
N GLU A 154 18.15 1.60 10.13
CA GLU A 154 17.10 1.61 11.15
C GLU A 154 15.99 2.62 10.85
N ILE A 155 16.38 3.78 10.27
CA ILE A 155 15.43 4.84 9.89
C ILE A 155 14.73 4.48 8.56
N THR A 156 15.46 3.93 7.58
CA THR A 156 14.90 3.70 6.25
C THR A 156 14.03 2.45 6.16
N GLU A 157 14.27 1.43 7.00
CA GLU A 157 13.62 0.13 6.91
C GLU A 157 12.61 -0.13 8.03
N HIS A 158 12.93 0.31 9.26
CA HIS A 158 12.21 -0.07 10.48
C HIS A 158 11.93 1.09 11.44
N PHE A 159 11.70 2.30 10.94
CA PHE A 159 11.68 3.53 11.74
C PHE A 159 10.77 3.45 12.96
N PHE A 160 9.51 3.04 12.81
CA PHE A 160 8.57 2.95 13.93
C PHE A 160 9.03 1.93 14.99
N LYS A 161 9.49 0.77 14.54
CA LYS A 161 10.05 -0.25 15.43
C LYS A 161 11.29 0.28 16.16
N THR A 162 12.18 0.97 15.44
CA THR A 162 13.38 1.58 16.04
C THR A 162 13.01 2.59 17.11
N LEU A 163 11.99 3.43 16.88
CA LEU A 163 11.50 4.36 17.89
C LEU A 163 11.04 3.61 19.15
N THR A 164 10.16 2.62 19.00
CA THR A 164 9.63 1.87 20.15
C THR A 164 10.71 1.09 20.89
N ASP A 165 11.65 0.47 20.19
CA ASP A 165 12.79 -0.25 20.79
C ASP A 165 13.72 0.71 21.59
N ASN A 166 13.72 2.01 21.25
CA ASN A 166 14.47 3.05 21.97
C ASN A 166 13.64 3.84 22.99
N GLY A 167 12.47 3.31 23.37
CA GLY A 167 11.67 3.87 24.46
C GLY A 167 10.77 5.03 24.06
N TYR A 168 10.62 5.34 22.77
CA TYR A 168 9.64 6.32 22.31
C TYR A 168 8.24 5.70 22.26
N GLU A 169 7.29 6.34 22.89
CA GLU A 169 5.89 5.92 22.82
C GLU A 169 5.20 6.65 21.66
N ILE A 170 4.73 5.87 20.66
CA ILE A 170 4.02 6.42 19.49
C ILE A 170 2.59 6.76 19.91
N GLY A 171 2.19 8.01 19.65
CA GLY A 171 0.87 8.53 19.95
C GLY A 171 -0.04 8.58 18.73
N LYS A 172 -0.80 9.67 18.63
CA LYS A 172 -1.77 9.91 17.54
C LYS A 172 -1.09 10.29 16.22
N SER A 173 -1.82 10.16 15.13
CA SER A 173 -1.51 10.80 13.85
C SER A 173 -2.66 11.69 13.37
N GLN A 174 -2.32 12.68 12.57
CA GLN A 174 -3.27 13.48 11.81
C GLN A 174 -3.05 13.19 10.33
N GLN A 175 -4.11 12.82 9.63
CA GLN A 175 -4.07 12.42 8.25
C GLN A 175 -5.04 13.24 7.41
N THR A 176 -4.60 13.61 6.21
CA THR A 176 -5.45 14.26 5.19
C THR A 176 -5.25 13.53 3.88
N ILE A 177 -6.34 13.08 3.27
CA ILE A 177 -6.33 12.43 1.96
C ILE A 177 -6.97 13.37 0.95
N SER A 178 -6.33 13.49 -0.20
CA SER A 178 -6.83 14.26 -1.34
C SER A 178 -6.50 13.56 -2.66
N ALA A 179 -7.17 13.96 -3.73
CA ALA A 179 -6.82 13.49 -5.08
C ALA A 179 -5.65 14.30 -5.64
N SER A 180 -4.78 13.63 -6.41
CA SER A 180 -3.74 14.28 -7.20
C SER A 180 -3.52 13.54 -8.51
N LEU A 181 -2.75 14.13 -9.42
CA LEU A 181 -2.40 13.51 -10.68
C LEU A 181 -0.90 13.19 -10.70
N ALA A 182 -0.55 12.10 -11.36
CA ALA A 182 0.84 11.71 -11.54
C ALA A 182 1.57 12.71 -12.47
N ASN A 183 2.57 13.40 -11.93
CA ASN A 183 3.52 14.15 -12.76
C ASN A 183 4.59 13.19 -13.34
N SER A 184 5.49 13.69 -14.15
CA SER A 184 6.53 12.90 -14.82
C SER A 184 7.42 12.11 -13.85
N SER A 185 7.76 12.68 -12.70
CA SER A 185 8.58 12.03 -11.67
C SER A 185 7.81 10.89 -10.97
N LEU A 186 6.60 11.16 -10.51
CA LEU A 186 5.73 10.16 -9.88
C LEU A 186 5.40 9.02 -10.85
N ALA A 187 5.05 9.36 -12.10
CA ALA A 187 4.73 8.39 -13.13
C ALA A 187 5.88 7.39 -13.37
N LYS A 188 7.12 7.92 -13.45
CA LYS A 188 8.32 7.09 -13.61
C LYS A 188 8.52 6.12 -12.45
N HIS A 189 8.48 6.61 -11.22
CA HIS A 189 8.75 5.81 -10.03
C HIS A 189 7.63 4.81 -9.71
N LEU A 190 6.39 5.21 -9.93
CA LEU A 190 5.21 4.37 -9.68
C LEU A 190 4.84 3.45 -10.85
N LYS A 191 5.54 3.57 -12.00
CA LYS A 191 5.24 2.81 -13.22
C LYS A 191 3.77 2.97 -13.65
N VAL A 192 3.33 4.22 -13.74
CA VAL A 192 2.00 4.64 -14.21
C VAL A 192 2.15 5.69 -15.32
N LYS A 193 1.06 6.13 -15.94
CA LYS A 193 1.09 7.18 -16.96
C LYS A 193 1.06 8.56 -16.31
N ILE A 194 1.64 9.55 -16.98
CA ILE A 194 1.47 10.95 -16.58
C ILE A 194 -0.02 11.30 -16.66
N GLY A 195 -0.55 11.91 -15.59
CA GLY A 195 -1.97 12.25 -15.49
C GLY A 195 -2.84 11.15 -14.87
N ASP A 196 -2.31 9.96 -14.57
CA ASP A 196 -3.05 8.95 -13.83
C ASP A 196 -3.42 9.46 -12.42
N ALA A 197 -4.59 9.06 -11.95
CA ALA A 197 -5.11 9.47 -10.65
C ALA A 197 -4.34 8.79 -9.50
N LEU A 198 -3.93 9.61 -8.54
CA LEU A 198 -3.28 9.18 -7.31
C LEU A 198 -4.08 9.65 -6.09
N LEU A 199 -4.01 8.89 -5.01
CA LEU A 199 -4.43 9.34 -3.68
C LEU A 199 -3.22 9.97 -2.98
N SER A 200 -3.31 11.25 -2.64
CA SER A 200 -2.29 11.96 -1.88
C SER A 200 -2.63 11.92 -0.40
N LEU A 201 -1.77 11.35 0.42
CA LEU A 201 -1.86 11.35 1.88
C LEU A 201 -0.81 12.30 2.44
N THR A 202 -1.25 13.22 3.30
CA THR A 202 -0.37 13.99 4.20
C THR A 202 -0.60 13.49 5.61
N GLN A 203 0.48 13.11 6.32
CA GLN A 203 0.42 12.62 7.69
C GLN A 203 1.41 13.35 8.58
N ILE A 204 0.97 13.68 9.80
CA ILE A 204 1.82 14.12 10.89
C ILE A 204 1.67 13.08 12.00
N SER A 205 2.78 12.49 12.42
CA SER A 205 2.82 11.51 13.50
C SER A 205 3.41 12.14 14.76
N PHE A 206 2.77 11.85 15.90
CA PHE A 206 3.13 12.41 17.19
C PHE A 206 3.54 11.31 18.16
N LEU A 207 4.48 11.61 19.04
CA LEU A 207 4.73 10.84 20.24
C LEU A 207 3.60 11.07 21.27
N GLN A 208 3.57 10.25 22.31
CA GLN A 208 2.57 10.36 23.39
C GLN A 208 2.63 11.71 24.12
N ASP A 209 3.81 12.31 24.23
CA ASP A 209 4.03 13.63 24.80
C ASP A 209 3.54 14.79 23.92
N GLY A 210 3.04 14.49 22.72
CA GLY A 210 2.55 15.45 21.73
C GLY A 210 3.61 16.02 20.81
N GLN A 211 4.89 15.59 20.92
CA GLN A 211 5.93 16.01 19.99
C GLN A 211 5.73 15.38 18.62
N ALA A 212 5.68 16.20 17.56
CA ALA A 212 5.69 15.69 16.18
C ALA A 212 7.08 15.09 15.87
N PHE A 213 7.09 13.84 15.40
CA PHE A 213 8.33 13.14 15.08
C PHE A 213 8.49 12.84 13.59
N GLU A 214 7.40 12.89 12.82
CA GLU A 214 7.44 12.62 11.39
C GLU A 214 6.35 13.42 10.66
N TYR A 215 6.72 13.98 9.51
CA TYR A 215 5.81 14.59 8.54
C TYR A 215 5.99 13.88 7.21
N VAL A 216 4.93 13.26 6.71
CA VAL A 216 4.96 12.43 5.51
C VAL A 216 3.99 12.96 4.47
N ARG A 217 4.42 12.93 3.21
CA ARG A 217 3.57 13.08 2.04
C ARG A 217 3.74 11.84 1.18
N SER A 218 2.66 11.13 0.95
CA SER A 218 2.66 9.90 0.14
C SER A 218 1.69 10.04 -1.03
N TYR A 219 2.04 9.43 -2.14
CA TYR A 219 1.24 9.37 -3.36
C TYR A 219 1.01 7.91 -3.69
N TYR A 220 -0.22 7.45 -3.48
CA TYR A 220 -0.62 6.05 -3.69
C TYR A 220 -1.30 5.87 -5.03
N VAL A 221 -0.99 4.78 -5.72
CA VAL A 221 -1.67 4.40 -6.96
C VAL A 221 -3.05 3.84 -6.60
N GLY A 222 -4.12 4.51 -7.02
CA GLY A 222 -5.51 4.18 -6.65
C GLY A 222 -5.95 2.76 -7.04
N ASP A 223 -5.35 2.19 -8.10
CA ASP A 223 -5.63 0.81 -8.49
C ASP A 223 -4.87 -0.24 -7.67
N ARG A 224 -3.92 0.18 -6.82
CA ARG A 224 -3.04 -0.69 -6.03
C ARG A 224 -3.19 -0.51 -4.53
N PHE A 225 -3.85 0.57 -4.11
CA PHE A 225 -4.00 0.94 -2.70
C PHE A 225 -5.36 1.59 -2.44
N GLU A 226 -5.98 1.27 -1.30
CA GLU A 226 -7.22 1.90 -0.85
C GLU A 226 -7.21 2.16 0.66
N PHE A 227 -7.83 3.27 1.04
CA PHE A 227 -8.09 3.61 2.43
C PHE A 227 -9.55 3.32 2.75
N TYR A 228 -9.81 2.73 3.91
CA TYR A 228 -11.18 2.51 4.36
C TYR A 228 -11.39 2.88 5.82
N LEU A 229 -12.61 3.31 6.12
CA LEU A 229 -13.10 3.60 7.46
C LEU A 229 -14.20 2.63 7.80
N GLU A 230 -14.17 2.08 9.02
CA GLU A 230 -15.30 1.40 9.63
C GLU A 230 -15.83 2.27 10.76
N ASN A 231 -17.07 2.72 10.64
CA ASN A 231 -17.79 3.37 11.72
C ASN A 231 -18.55 2.30 12.50
N ASN A 232 -18.22 2.15 13.78
CA ASN A 232 -18.95 1.30 14.71
C ASN A 232 -20.10 2.08 15.33
#